data_34e72d802fd0c84a8d737ec1fe1d32ad
#
_entry.id   34e72d802fd0c84a8d737ec1fe1d32ad
#
_cell.length_a   1.000
_cell.length_b   1.000
_cell.length_c   1.000
_cell.angle_alpha   90.00
_cell.angle_beta   90.00
_cell.angle_gamma   90.00
#
_symmetry.space_group_name_H-M   'P 1'
#
loop_
_entity.id
_entity.type
_entity.pdbx_description
1 polymer ?
#
loop_
_entity_poly.entity_id
_entity_poly.type
_entity_poly.pdbx_seq_one_letter_code
_entity_poly.pdbx_strand_id
1 'polypeptide(L)'
;MLMKSAHVLVWFRRNLRLHDNAALNAAVASGLPITCVWVSQRPSENHNPRQSLFHYQAAQELHTRLAAHHIPLYVVASDEDLLPLAAALNAHTVITDEAYTEAEIRQDNHLWHNFDQAGIALQHANDRGILAKSPLMDANGLPYTDFAAYKQAWLQAYSGQRPSETKLPVQIGQNVPLFPAHTGAVLPAYQQSGETAALTQWHAFKQNLVHYPITQNFPARKNTSLLNAYLSAGCISPRLLAAESLANRHFEWLDKLIFRDYCY
;
A
#
# COMPACT_ATOMS: atom_id res chain seq x y z
N MET A 1 0.40 25.74 29.63
CA MET A 1 0.82 24.50 28.93
C MET A 1 -0.07 24.38 27.70
N LEU A 2 0.43 24.73 26.52
CA LEU A 2 -0.34 24.58 25.26
C LEU A 2 -0.59 23.09 25.09
N MET A 3 -1.86 22.67 25.10
CA MET A 3 -2.23 21.29 24.75
C MET A 3 -1.76 21.06 23.30
N LYS A 4 -0.83 20.13 23.11
CA LYS A 4 -0.46 19.69 21.76
C LYS A 4 -1.74 19.20 21.08
N SER A 5 -2.04 19.72 19.90
CA SER A 5 -3.19 19.25 19.12
C SER A 5 -3.06 17.75 18.85
N ALA A 6 -4.18 17.06 18.88
CA ALA A 6 -4.24 15.65 18.50
C ALA A 6 -3.72 15.45 17.07
N HIS A 7 -3.01 14.38 16.81
CA HIS A 7 -2.46 14.02 15.49
C HIS A 7 -2.96 12.66 15.05
N VAL A 8 -2.99 12.45 13.73
CA VAL A 8 -3.10 11.13 13.11
C VAL A 8 -1.75 10.73 12.54
N LEU A 9 -1.29 9.54 12.88
CA LEU A 9 -0.05 8.96 12.36
C LEU A 9 -0.42 7.92 11.29
N VAL A 10 -0.01 8.14 10.04
CA VAL A 10 -0.17 7.16 8.96
C VAL A 10 1.10 6.32 8.86
N TRP A 11 0.98 5.04 9.14
CA TRP A 11 2.08 4.10 9.03
C TRP A 11 2.05 3.37 7.70
N PHE A 12 2.98 3.75 6.81
CA PHE A 12 3.16 3.12 5.51
C PHE A 12 3.91 1.80 5.61
N ARG A 13 3.32 0.74 5.06
CA ARG A 13 3.94 -0.59 4.97
C ARG A 13 4.08 -1.04 3.52
N ARG A 14 2.95 -1.42 2.90
CA ARG A 14 2.86 -1.89 1.51
C ARG A 14 1.83 -1.09 0.72
N ASN A 15 1.79 0.21 0.99
CA ASN A 15 0.90 1.18 0.37
C ASN A 15 1.64 2.48 0.03
N LEU A 16 2.89 2.34 -0.51
CA LEU A 16 3.81 3.45 -0.80
C LEU A 16 3.34 4.27 -2.02
N ARG A 17 2.18 4.89 -1.91
CA ARG A 17 1.56 5.74 -2.94
C ARG A 17 0.66 6.80 -2.31
N LEU A 18 0.35 7.85 -3.07
CA LEU A 18 -0.67 8.83 -2.71
C LEU A 18 -2.03 8.51 -3.32
N HIS A 19 -2.06 8.10 -4.60
CA HIS A 19 -3.31 7.83 -5.30
C HIS A 19 -4.02 6.60 -4.74
N ASP A 20 -5.33 6.74 -4.48
CA ASP A 20 -6.19 5.66 -3.96
C ASP A 20 -5.59 4.97 -2.72
N ASN A 21 -5.16 5.78 -1.76
CA ASN A 21 -4.60 5.31 -0.50
C ASN A 21 -5.66 5.44 0.60
N ALA A 22 -6.20 4.31 1.04
CA ALA A 22 -7.29 4.28 2.00
C ALA A 22 -6.85 4.78 3.40
N ALA A 23 -5.63 4.48 3.82
CA ALA A 23 -5.08 4.97 5.08
C ALA A 23 -4.92 6.50 5.08
N LEU A 24 -4.38 7.07 4.01
CA LEU A 24 -4.29 8.54 3.85
C LEU A 24 -5.68 9.18 3.75
N ASN A 25 -6.60 8.58 3.01
CA ASN A 25 -7.97 9.10 2.91
C ASN A 25 -8.67 9.13 4.26
N ALA A 26 -8.50 8.09 5.09
CA ALA A 26 -9.02 8.07 6.45
C ALA A 26 -8.37 9.15 7.33
N ALA A 27 -7.06 9.35 7.19
CA ALA A 27 -6.35 10.41 7.90
C ALA A 27 -6.85 11.82 7.49
N VAL A 28 -7.03 12.07 6.19
CA VAL A 28 -7.59 13.34 5.68
C VAL A 28 -9.00 13.55 6.20
N ALA A 29 -9.84 12.51 6.19
CA ALA A 29 -11.22 12.59 6.67
C ALA A 29 -11.34 12.91 8.18
N SER A 30 -10.30 12.63 8.97
CA SER A 30 -10.26 12.97 10.40
C SER A 30 -10.23 14.49 10.65
N GLY A 31 -9.76 15.29 9.69
CA GLY A 31 -9.54 16.72 9.84
C GLY A 31 -8.39 17.11 10.79
N LEU A 32 -7.66 16.12 11.31
CA LEU A 32 -6.54 16.33 12.22
C LEU A 32 -5.22 16.51 11.44
N PRO A 33 -4.19 17.13 12.05
CA PRO A 33 -2.86 17.16 11.49
C PRO A 33 -2.34 15.73 11.22
N ILE A 34 -1.78 15.54 10.04
CA ILE A 34 -1.28 14.23 9.56
C ILE A 34 0.23 14.21 9.69
N THR A 35 0.75 13.17 10.26
CA THR A 35 2.16 12.80 10.20
C THR A 35 2.26 11.39 9.66
N CYS A 36 3.29 11.12 8.88
CA CYS A 36 3.52 9.82 8.28
C CYS A 36 4.77 9.17 8.86
N VAL A 37 4.81 7.85 8.85
CA VAL A 37 5.98 7.06 9.25
C VAL A 37 6.16 5.88 8.30
N TRP A 38 7.40 5.56 8.01
CA TRP A 38 7.81 4.36 7.30
C TRP A 38 8.92 3.65 8.05
N VAL A 39 8.79 2.31 8.21
CA VAL A 39 9.79 1.47 8.89
C VAL A 39 10.75 0.92 7.83
N SER A 40 12.03 1.28 7.97
CA SER A 40 13.06 0.97 6.97
C SER A 40 13.59 -0.47 7.05
N GLN A 41 13.68 -1.03 8.26
CA GLN A 41 14.16 -2.38 8.51
C GLN A 41 12.99 -3.24 8.99
N ARG A 42 12.47 -4.07 8.09
CA ARG A 42 11.49 -5.08 8.49
C ARG A 42 12.22 -6.39 8.71
N PRO A 43 11.95 -7.07 9.83
CA PRO A 43 12.40 -8.43 10.00
C PRO A 43 11.76 -9.28 8.89
N SER A 44 12.52 -9.67 7.88
CA SER A 44 12.08 -10.66 6.90
C SER A 44 13.08 -11.80 6.91
N GLU A 45 12.56 -13.02 6.92
CA GLU A 45 13.38 -14.24 6.87
C GLU A 45 14.26 -14.31 5.60
N ASN A 46 13.86 -13.56 4.55
CA ASN A 46 14.56 -13.48 3.28
C ASN A 46 14.92 -12.02 2.96
N HIS A 47 16.00 -11.52 3.54
CA HIS A 47 16.48 -10.18 3.26
C HIS A 47 17.05 -10.09 1.84
N ASN A 48 16.24 -9.56 0.90
CA ASN A 48 16.67 -9.28 -0.46
C ASN A 48 17.09 -7.80 -0.59
N PRO A 49 18.40 -7.51 -0.75
CA PRO A 49 18.89 -6.12 -0.82
C PRO A 49 18.24 -5.29 -1.94
N ARG A 50 17.89 -5.93 -3.07
CA ARG A 50 17.21 -5.24 -4.19
C ARG A 50 15.78 -4.86 -3.83
N GLN A 51 15.07 -5.72 -3.11
CA GLN A 51 13.72 -5.43 -2.65
C GLN A 51 13.74 -4.29 -1.61
N SER A 52 14.66 -4.34 -0.66
CA SER A 52 14.82 -3.27 0.33
C SER A 52 15.12 -1.93 -0.33
N LEU A 53 16.02 -1.91 -1.31
CA LEU A 53 16.34 -0.71 -2.07
C LEU A 53 15.14 -0.21 -2.89
N PHE A 54 14.36 -1.12 -3.47
CA PHE A 54 13.15 -0.76 -4.21
C PHE A 54 12.13 -0.06 -3.29
N HIS A 55 11.89 -0.61 -2.09
CA HIS A 55 10.99 0.00 -1.10
C HIS A 55 11.54 1.34 -0.58
N TYR A 56 12.86 1.42 -0.35
CA TYR A 56 13.50 2.67 0.06
C TYR A 56 13.29 3.79 -0.95
N GLN A 57 13.52 3.53 -2.24
CA GLN A 57 13.33 4.53 -3.29
C GLN A 57 11.84 4.91 -3.45
N ALA A 58 10.92 3.95 -3.29
CA ALA A 58 9.48 4.23 -3.27
C ALA A 58 9.10 5.14 -2.10
N ALA A 59 9.63 4.87 -0.91
CA ALA A 59 9.40 5.72 0.27
C ALA A 59 10.04 7.10 0.13
N GLN A 60 11.17 7.22 -0.56
CA GLN A 60 11.84 8.49 -0.84
C GLN A 60 10.99 9.36 -1.80
N GLU A 61 10.44 8.77 -2.86
CA GLU A 61 9.50 9.48 -3.75
C GLU A 61 8.26 9.95 -2.98
N LEU A 62 7.67 9.05 -2.18
CA LEU A 62 6.52 9.36 -1.34
C LEU A 62 6.83 10.52 -0.37
N HIS A 63 8.00 10.50 0.30
CA HIS A 63 8.45 11.59 1.16
C HIS A 63 8.50 12.92 0.40
N THR A 64 9.10 12.95 -0.78
CA THR A 64 9.20 14.16 -1.60
C THR A 64 7.82 14.72 -1.94
N ARG A 65 6.87 13.86 -2.27
CA ARG A 65 5.50 14.25 -2.62
C ARG A 65 4.70 14.73 -1.40
N LEU A 66 4.85 14.08 -0.24
CA LEU A 66 4.25 14.51 1.03
C LEU A 66 4.83 15.85 1.50
N ALA A 67 6.15 16.03 1.33
CA ALA A 67 6.84 17.28 1.67
C ALA A 67 6.30 18.51 0.92
N ALA A 68 5.86 18.33 -0.34
CA ALA A 68 5.20 19.39 -1.11
C ALA A 68 3.89 19.88 -0.46
N HIS A 69 3.28 19.07 0.40
CA HIS A 69 2.09 19.41 1.20
C HIS A 69 2.44 19.75 2.66
N HIS A 70 3.72 19.88 3.00
CA HIS A 70 4.23 20.06 4.37
C HIS A 70 3.77 18.94 5.33
N ILE A 71 3.57 17.73 4.83
CA ILE A 71 3.25 16.55 5.62
C ILE A 71 4.56 15.81 5.93
N PRO A 72 4.95 15.69 7.22
CA PRO A 72 6.18 14.99 7.59
C PRO A 72 6.07 13.49 7.32
N LEU A 73 7.12 12.89 6.77
CA LEU A 73 7.32 11.43 6.75
C LEU A 73 8.60 11.11 7.53
N TYR A 74 8.43 10.49 8.70
CA TYR A 74 9.54 9.99 9.50
C TYR A 74 9.97 8.62 9.01
N VAL A 75 11.25 8.36 9.07
CA VAL A 75 11.83 7.04 8.81
C VAL A 75 12.36 6.50 10.12
N VAL A 76 11.83 5.38 10.57
CA VAL A 76 12.27 4.68 11.77
C VAL A 76 12.93 3.35 11.42
N ALA A 77 13.75 2.85 12.32
CA ALA A 77 14.53 1.63 12.06
C ALA A 77 13.66 0.37 12.21
N SER A 78 12.84 0.33 13.25
CA SER A 78 12.05 -0.85 13.60
C SER A 78 10.61 -0.50 13.97
N ASP A 79 9.76 -1.51 14.07
CA ASP A 79 8.37 -1.35 14.51
C ASP A 79 8.27 -0.97 16.00
N GLU A 80 9.30 -1.26 16.79
CA GLU A 80 9.39 -0.86 18.21
C GLU A 80 9.48 0.67 18.37
N ASP A 81 9.96 1.37 17.33
CA ASP A 81 10.06 2.83 17.32
C ASP A 81 8.71 3.53 17.07
N LEU A 82 7.68 2.79 16.65
CA LEU A 82 6.37 3.36 16.28
C LEU A 82 5.64 3.96 17.51
N LEU A 83 5.59 3.23 18.60
CA LEU A 83 4.91 3.69 19.82
C LEU A 83 5.60 4.92 20.43
N PRO A 84 6.93 4.94 20.64
CA PRO A 84 7.63 6.15 21.08
C PRO A 84 7.39 7.37 20.17
N LEU A 85 7.41 7.17 18.84
CA LEU A 85 7.13 8.24 17.89
C LEU A 85 5.68 8.74 18.01
N ALA A 86 4.70 7.83 18.05
CA ALA A 86 3.30 8.18 18.20
C ALA A 86 3.03 8.98 19.48
N ALA A 87 3.63 8.55 20.60
CA ALA A 87 3.53 9.25 21.88
C ALA A 87 4.18 10.64 21.83
N ALA A 88 5.38 10.77 21.24
CA ALA A 88 6.08 12.05 21.09
C ALA A 88 5.29 13.07 20.25
N LEU A 89 4.55 12.57 19.25
CA LEU A 89 3.68 13.36 18.37
C LEU A 89 2.30 13.63 18.97
N ASN A 90 1.97 13.05 20.12
CA ASN A 90 0.62 13.07 20.69
C ASN A 90 -0.43 12.52 19.69
N ALA A 91 -0.09 11.42 19.02
CA ALA A 91 -1.00 10.76 18.11
C ALA A 91 -2.15 10.09 18.86
N HIS A 92 -3.38 10.34 18.43
CA HIS A 92 -4.57 9.65 18.94
C HIS A 92 -4.86 8.35 18.20
N THR A 93 -4.44 8.30 16.95
CA THR A 93 -4.72 7.18 16.06
C THR A 93 -3.52 6.92 15.18
N VAL A 94 -3.18 5.66 15.02
CA VAL A 94 -2.26 5.15 14.00
C VAL A 94 -3.11 4.44 12.96
N ILE A 95 -2.95 4.81 11.67
CA ILE A 95 -3.67 4.18 10.55
C ILE A 95 -2.65 3.51 9.65
N THR A 96 -2.89 2.24 9.32
CA THR A 96 -1.99 1.44 8.47
C THR A 96 -2.78 0.57 7.50
N ASP A 97 -2.12 -0.06 6.52
CA ASP A 97 -2.74 -1.06 5.68
C ASP A 97 -2.97 -2.39 6.42
N GLU A 98 -3.96 -3.14 5.96
CA GLU A 98 -4.30 -4.45 6.53
C GLU A 98 -3.16 -5.45 6.42
N ALA A 99 -3.00 -6.27 7.46
CA ALA A 99 -2.08 -7.41 7.48
C ALA A 99 -2.72 -8.62 6.79
N TYR A 100 -1.95 -9.33 5.96
CA TYR A 100 -2.42 -10.51 5.22
C TYR A 100 -1.62 -11.77 5.53
N THR A 101 -0.35 -11.65 5.87
CA THR A 101 0.46 -12.80 6.26
C THR A 101 0.35 -13.06 7.77
N GLU A 102 0.54 -14.31 8.18
CA GLU A 102 0.53 -14.68 9.60
C GLU A 102 1.55 -13.87 10.43
N ALA A 103 2.72 -13.59 9.84
CA ALA A 103 3.74 -12.78 10.51
C ALA A 103 3.27 -11.32 10.71
N GLU A 104 2.64 -10.71 9.70
CA GLU A 104 2.08 -9.36 9.80
C GLU A 104 0.92 -9.33 10.81
N ILE A 105 0.05 -10.35 10.83
CA ILE A 105 -1.07 -10.43 11.78
C ILE A 105 -0.56 -10.54 13.22
N ARG A 106 0.46 -11.38 13.47
CA ARG A 106 1.08 -11.48 14.80
C ARG A 106 1.71 -10.16 15.23
N GLN A 107 2.39 -9.48 14.33
CA GLN A 107 2.97 -8.16 14.57
C GLN A 107 1.89 -7.13 14.90
N ASP A 108 0.80 -7.07 14.10
CA ASP A 108 -0.30 -6.14 14.34
C ASP A 108 -0.98 -6.39 15.70
N ASN A 109 -1.17 -7.64 16.08
CA ASN A 109 -1.73 -8.00 17.40
C ASN A 109 -0.83 -7.53 18.56
N HIS A 110 0.50 -7.68 18.42
CA HIS A 110 1.45 -7.19 19.40
C HIS A 110 1.43 -5.66 19.50
N LEU A 111 1.48 -4.97 18.37
CA LEU A 111 1.44 -3.51 18.34
C LEU A 111 0.10 -2.95 18.79
N TRP A 112 -1.01 -3.60 18.42
CA TRP A 112 -2.34 -3.22 18.87
C TRP A 112 -2.42 -3.18 20.39
N HIS A 113 -1.93 -4.21 21.08
CA HIS A 113 -1.91 -4.29 22.53
C HIS A 113 -1.10 -3.14 23.16
N ASN A 114 0.08 -2.84 22.60
CA ASN A 114 0.94 -1.78 23.09
C ASN A 114 0.32 -0.38 22.88
N PHE A 115 -0.31 -0.15 21.73
CA PHE A 115 -1.00 1.11 21.44
C PHE A 115 -2.25 1.28 22.31
N ASP A 116 -3.03 0.22 22.52
CA ASP A 116 -4.23 0.25 23.37
C ASP A 116 -3.88 0.62 24.81
N GLN A 117 -2.82 0.03 25.37
CA GLN A 117 -2.31 0.39 26.70
C GLN A 117 -1.87 1.87 26.79
N ALA A 118 -1.42 2.46 25.70
CA ALA A 118 -1.05 3.86 25.63
C ALA A 118 -2.22 4.80 25.30
N GLY A 119 -3.44 4.26 25.12
CA GLY A 119 -4.62 5.03 24.72
C GLY A 119 -4.60 5.53 23.29
N ILE A 120 -3.85 4.86 22.39
CA ILE A 120 -3.72 5.18 20.97
C ILE A 120 -4.47 4.12 20.15
N ALA A 121 -5.43 4.53 19.33
CA ALA A 121 -6.15 3.60 18.46
C ALA A 121 -5.28 3.15 17.28
N LEU A 122 -5.22 1.83 16.99
CA LEU A 122 -4.66 1.28 15.76
C LEU A 122 -5.80 0.92 14.80
N GLN A 123 -5.83 1.54 13.64
CA GLN A 123 -6.84 1.32 12.61
C GLN A 123 -6.21 0.73 11.36
N HIS A 124 -6.93 -0.20 10.72
CA HIS A 124 -6.51 -0.82 9.47
C HIS A 124 -7.35 -0.32 8.30
N ALA A 125 -6.70 -0.10 7.17
CA ALA A 125 -7.32 0.33 5.93
C ALA A 125 -7.01 -0.65 4.79
N ASN A 126 -7.99 -0.96 3.93
CA ASN A 126 -7.75 -1.85 2.81
C ASN A 126 -7.01 -1.12 1.67
N ASP A 127 -5.69 -1.30 1.63
CA ASP A 127 -4.82 -0.74 0.59
C ASP A 127 -4.21 -1.78 -0.33
N ARG A 128 -4.31 -3.07 0.02
CA ARG A 128 -3.65 -4.18 -0.69
C ARG A 128 -4.61 -5.04 -1.50
N GLY A 129 -5.85 -5.24 -1.03
CA GLY A 129 -6.90 -5.96 -1.73
C GLY A 129 -7.71 -5.03 -2.65
N ILE A 130 -8.36 -5.61 -3.65
CA ILE A 130 -9.38 -4.91 -4.44
C ILE A 130 -10.67 -4.88 -3.64
N LEU A 131 -11.11 -6.03 -3.15
CA LEU A 131 -12.17 -6.13 -2.16
C LEU A 131 -11.58 -6.05 -0.75
N ALA A 132 -12.41 -5.62 0.21
CA ALA A 132 -12.03 -5.64 1.61
C ALA A 132 -11.73 -7.09 2.06
N LYS A 133 -10.82 -7.24 3.03
CA LYS A 133 -10.51 -8.51 3.65
C LYS A 133 -11.79 -9.06 4.28
N SER A 134 -12.20 -10.24 3.88
CA SER A 134 -13.17 -11.00 4.63
C SER A 134 -14.60 -11.27 4.11
N PRO A 135 -15.13 -10.75 3.04
CA PRO A 135 -16.55 -11.08 2.87
C PRO A 135 -16.86 -12.18 1.85
N LEU A 136 -15.87 -12.72 1.15
CA LEU A 136 -16.15 -13.79 0.20
C LEU A 136 -15.93 -15.15 0.84
N MET A 137 -16.98 -15.63 1.52
CA MET A 137 -17.08 -16.97 2.06
C MET A 137 -18.06 -17.80 1.21
N ASP A 138 -17.88 -19.10 1.21
CA ASP A 138 -18.82 -20.03 0.59
C ASP A 138 -20.15 -20.11 1.38
N ALA A 139 -21.08 -20.92 0.92
CA ALA A 139 -22.38 -21.11 1.57
C ALA A 139 -22.28 -21.67 3.00
N ASN A 140 -21.16 -22.24 3.39
CA ASN A 140 -20.89 -22.78 4.72
C ASN A 140 -20.13 -21.80 5.63
N GLY A 141 -19.84 -20.59 5.14
CA GLY A 141 -19.04 -19.61 5.86
C GLY A 141 -17.53 -19.92 5.88
N LEU A 142 -17.04 -20.72 4.94
CA LEU A 142 -15.63 -21.09 4.80
C LEU A 142 -15.00 -20.35 3.61
N PRO A 143 -13.67 -20.14 3.64
CA PRO A 143 -12.94 -19.61 2.49
C PRO A 143 -13.12 -20.50 1.25
N TYR A 144 -13.25 -19.90 0.08
CA TYR A 144 -13.28 -20.64 -1.17
C TYR A 144 -11.97 -21.40 -1.39
N THR A 145 -12.08 -22.69 -1.74
CA THR A 145 -10.94 -23.53 -2.12
C THR A 145 -10.78 -23.67 -3.64
N ASP A 146 -11.80 -23.26 -4.40
CA ASP A 146 -11.79 -23.24 -5.86
C ASP A 146 -11.79 -21.80 -6.39
N PHE A 147 -10.83 -21.50 -7.27
CA PHE A 147 -10.70 -20.16 -7.85
C PHE A 147 -11.89 -19.78 -8.75
N ALA A 148 -12.47 -20.73 -9.49
CA ALA A 148 -13.58 -20.39 -10.39
C ALA A 148 -14.83 -19.96 -9.60
N ALA A 149 -15.14 -20.64 -8.50
CA ALA A 149 -16.21 -20.28 -7.59
C ALA A 149 -15.94 -18.93 -6.91
N TYR A 150 -14.71 -18.74 -6.41
CA TYR A 150 -14.29 -17.45 -5.84
C TYR A 150 -14.44 -16.30 -6.84
N LYS A 151 -13.96 -16.49 -8.09
CA LYS A 151 -14.06 -15.47 -9.14
C LYS A 151 -15.50 -15.08 -9.41
N GLN A 152 -16.44 -16.03 -9.45
CA GLN A 152 -17.85 -15.73 -9.63
C GLN A 152 -18.41 -14.88 -8.49
N ALA A 153 -18.10 -15.26 -7.25
CA ALA A 153 -18.52 -14.49 -6.07
C ALA A 153 -17.87 -13.10 -6.07
N TRP A 154 -16.60 -13.02 -6.42
CA TRP A 154 -15.87 -11.74 -6.52
C TRP A 154 -16.50 -10.79 -7.54
N LEU A 155 -16.83 -11.29 -8.75
CA LEU A 155 -17.49 -10.47 -9.78
C LEU A 155 -18.89 -9.99 -9.38
N GLN A 156 -19.61 -10.76 -8.56
CA GLN A 156 -20.90 -10.34 -8.00
C GLN A 156 -20.74 -9.28 -6.90
N ALA A 157 -19.71 -9.43 -6.05
CA ALA A 157 -19.43 -8.50 -4.96
C ALA A 157 -18.78 -7.19 -5.43
N TYR A 158 -18.09 -7.22 -6.57
CA TYR A 158 -17.39 -6.05 -7.09
C TYR A 158 -18.35 -5.00 -7.62
N SER A 159 -18.55 -3.93 -6.86
CA SER A 159 -19.48 -2.84 -7.17
C SER A 159 -18.95 -1.81 -8.18
N GLY A 160 -17.80 -2.08 -8.80
CA GLY A 160 -17.20 -1.13 -9.73
C GLY A 160 -16.62 0.12 -9.05
N GLN A 161 -16.20 0.01 -7.80
CA GLN A 161 -15.63 1.12 -7.05
C GLN A 161 -14.49 1.76 -7.84
N ARG A 162 -14.63 3.04 -8.12
CA ARG A 162 -13.55 3.82 -8.73
C ARG A 162 -12.50 4.13 -7.67
N PRO A 163 -11.22 4.03 -8.03
CA PRO A 163 -10.15 4.46 -7.14
C PRO A 163 -10.35 5.92 -6.78
N SER A 164 -10.13 6.25 -5.52
CA SER A 164 -10.31 7.61 -5.01
C SER A 164 -9.02 8.41 -5.16
N GLU A 165 -9.12 9.65 -5.59
CA GLU A 165 -8.00 10.58 -5.52
C GLU A 165 -7.82 11.06 -4.07
N THR A 166 -6.65 10.86 -3.50
CA THR A 166 -6.33 11.39 -2.18
C THR A 166 -6.04 12.89 -2.27
N LYS A 167 -6.93 13.72 -1.73
CA LYS A 167 -6.77 15.18 -1.68
C LYS A 167 -6.06 15.56 -0.40
N LEU A 168 -4.74 15.65 -0.44
CA LEU A 168 -3.95 16.03 0.72
C LEU A 168 -4.13 17.51 1.08
N PRO A 169 -4.31 17.85 2.37
CA PRO A 169 -4.26 19.21 2.84
C PRO A 169 -2.83 19.75 2.79
N VAL A 170 -2.69 21.07 2.67
CA VAL A 170 -1.40 21.74 2.91
C VAL A 170 -1.32 22.08 4.41
N GLN A 171 -0.33 21.51 5.10
CA GLN A 171 -0.12 21.71 6.54
C GLN A 171 0.97 22.76 6.76
N ILE A 172 0.59 23.95 7.26
CA ILE A 172 1.55 25.01 7.54
C ILE A 172 2.18 24.82 8.93
N GLY A 173 3.50 25.08 9.04
CA GLY A 173 4.21 25.08 10.32
C GLY A 173 4.69 23.71 10.78
N GLN A 174 4.52 22.66 9.98
CA GLN A 174 5.10 21.35 10.25
C GLN A 174 6.56 21.31 9.81
N ASN A 175 7.42 20.74 10.67
CA ASN A 175 8.81 20.49 10.30
C ASN A 175 8.88 19.15 9.53
N VAL A 176 9.26 19.23 8.27
CA VAL A 176 9.46 18.03 7.43
C VAL A 176 10.90 17.55 7.61
N PRO A 177 11.12 16.36 8.18
CA PRO A 177 12.47 15.82 8.37
C PRO A 177 13.13 15.54 7.03
N LEU A 178 14.46 15.56 6.99
CA LEU A 178 15.20 15.08 5.83
C LEU A 178 15.03 13.56 5.70
N PHE A 179 14.85 13.08 4.48
CA PHE A 179 14.85 11.65 4.23
C PHE A 179 16.27 11.11 4.37
N PRO A 180 16.51 10.02 5.13
CA PRO A 180 17.84 9.48 5.33
C PRO A 180 18.52 9.14 4.00
N ALA A 181 19.80 9.40 3.85
CA ALA A 181 20.55 9.01 2.66
C ALA A 181 20.76 7.49 2.62
N HIS A 182 20.57 6.89 1.46
CA HIS A 182 20.92 5.48 1.25
C HIS A 182 22.39 5.38 0.85
N THR A 183 23.13 4.58 1.59
CA THR A 183 24.54 4.28 1.28
C THR A 183 24.62 2.84 0.80
N GLY A 184 24.88 2.61 -0.49
CA GLY A 184 25.02 1.24 -1.00
C GLY A 184 24.60 1.06 -2.45
N ALA A 185 24.03 -0.11 -2.75
CA ALA A 185 23.64 -0.53 -4.10
C ALA A 185 22.67 0.46 -4.76
N VAL A 186 22.72 0.51 -6.09
CA VAL A 186 21.79 1.29 -6.93
C VAL A 186 20.95 0.31 -7.73
N LEU A 187 19.66 0.59 -7.89
CA LEU A 187 18.81 -0.19 -8.78
C LEU A 187 19.29 -0.04 -10.24
N PRO A 188 19.22 -1.11 -11.03
CA PRO A 188 19.47 -1.01 -12.46
C PRO A 188 18.55 0.03 -13.11
N ALA A 189 19.03 0.74 -14.13
CA ALA A 189 18.27 1.79 -14.80
C ALA A 189 16.91 1.34 -15.37
N TYR A 190 16.76 0.04 -15.63
CA TYR A 190 15.51 -0.55 -16.11
C TYR A 190 14.50 -0.88 -14.98
N GLN A 191 14.88 -0.70 -13.72
CA GLN A 191 14.05 -1.03 -12.57
C GLN A 191 13.87 0.22 -11.69
N GLN A 192 13.11 1.17 -12.19
CA GLN A 192 12.72 2.33 -11.39
C GLN A 192 11.70 1.93 -10.32
N SER A 193 11.63 2.68 -9.24
CA SER A 193 10.71 2.45 -8.12
C SER A 193 9.77 3.66 -7.93
N GLY A 194 8.76 3.47 -7.09
CA GLY A 194 7.81 4.51 -6.73
C GLY A 194 6.52 4.51 -7.55
N GLU A 195 5.61 5.39 -7.18
CA GLU A 195 4.27 5.48 -7.78
C GLU A 195 4.32 5.98 -9.23
N THR A 196 5.16 6.96 -9.52
CA THR A 196 5.33 7.52 -10.88
C THR A 196 5.81 6.45 -11.85
N ALA A 197 6.82 5.67 -11.45
CA ALA A 197 7.33 4.57 -12.27
C ALA A 197 6.29 3.46 -12.45
N ALA A 198 5.53 3.14 -11.40
CA ALA A 198 4.46 2.15 -11.45
C ALA A 198 3.35 2.54 -12.43
N LEU A 199 2.92 3.80 -12.42
CA LEU A 199 1.92 4.33 -13.35
C LEU A 199 2.44 4.35 -14.79
N THR A 200 3.69 4.74 -15.00
CA THR A 200 4.35 4.71 -16.32
C THR A 200 4.38 3.28 -16.87
N GLN A 201 4.78 2.32 -16.03
CA GLN A 201 4.81 0.90 -16.40
C GLN A 201 3.40 0.37 -16.73
N TRP A 202 2.39 0.75 -15.95
CA TRP A 202 1.00 0.39 -16.22
C TRP A 202 0.52 0.97 -17.56
N HIS A 203 0.75 2.24 -17.80
CA HIS A 203 0.34 2.90 -19.04
C HIS A 203 0.99 2.25 -20.28
N ALA A 204 2.27 1.90 -20.20
CA ALA A 204 2.96 1.19 -21.28
C ALA A 204 2.40 -0.22 -21.51
N PHE A 205 2.12 -0.96 -20.45
CA PHE A 205 1.55 -2.30 -20.55
C PHE A 205 0.11 -2.26 -21.07
N LYS A 206 -0.70 -1.30 -20.62
CA LYS A 206 -2.10 -1.14 -21.01
C LYS A 206 -2.28 -1.03 -22.55
N GLN A 207 -1.36 -0.41 -23.25
CA GLN A 207 -1.39 -0.31 -24.72
C GLN A 207 -1.27 -1.67 -25.42
N ASN A 208 -0.69 -2.66 -24.74
CA ASN A 208 -0.44 -4.00 -25.29
C ASN A 208 -1.39 -5.07 -24.69
N LEU A 209 -2.33 -4.69 -23.84
CA LEU A 209 -3.23 -5.62 -23.14
C LEU A 209 -4.10 -6.45 -24.09
N VAL A 210 -4.43 -5.93 -25.25
CA VAL A 210 -5.17 -6.68 -26.31
C VAL A 210 -4.45 -7.94 -26.74
N HIS A 211 -3.12 -7.96 -26.69
CA HIS A 211 -2.29 -9.11 -27.05
C HIS A 211 -1.99 -10.04 -25.88
N TYR A 212 -2.31 -9.63 -24.65
CA TYR A 212 -1.99 -10.37 -23.44
C TYR A 212 -2.54 -11.82 -23.43
N PRO A 213 -3.78 -12.10 -23.85
CA PRO A 213 -4.31 -13.45 -23.85
C PRO A 213 -3.45 -14.45 -24.65
N ILE A 214 -2.86 -14.00 -25.75
CA ILE A 214 -2.03 -14.82 -26.65
C ILE A 214 -0.59 -14.89 -26.16
N THR A 215 -0.09 -13.84 -25.49
CA THR A 215 1.34 -13.70 -25.20
C THR A 215 1.72 -14.04 -23.77
N GLN A 216 0.77 -14.10 -22.84
CA GLN A 216 1.02 -14.30 -21.39
C GLN A 216 1.85 -15.56 -21.06
N ASN A 217 1.74 -16.61 -21.89
CA ASN A 217 2.43 -17.89 -21.68
C ASN A 217 3.78 -17.98 -22.41
N PHE A 218 4.22 -16.91 -23.06
CA PHE A 218 5.48 -16.87 -23.80
C PHE A 218 6.47 -15.89 -23.16
N PRO A 219 7.33 -16.32 -22.22
CA PRO A 219 8.26 -15.44 -21.52
C PRO A 219 9.22 -14.65 -22.44
N ALA A 220 9.55 -15.20 -23.59
CA ALA A 220 10.38 -14.53 -24.61
C ALA A 220 9.70 -13.31 -25.25
N ARG A 221 8.38 -13.23 -25.20
CA ARG A 221 7.63 -12.07 -25.66
C ARG A 221 7.48 -11.11 -24.48
N LYS A 222 8.21 -10.02 -24.48
CA LYS A 222 8.20 -8.98 -23.44
C LYS A 222 6.82 -8.28 -23.31
N ASN A 223 5.76 -9.06 -23.05
CA ASN A 223 4.38 -8.59 -22.96
C ASN A 223 3.75 -9.01 -21.60
N THR A 224 4.51 -8.90 -20.54
CA THR A 224 4.02 -9.02 -19.16
C THR A 224 3.99 -7.65 -18.51
N SER A 225 3.15 -7.48 -17.50
CA SER A 225 2.97 -6.17 -16.85
C SER A 225 4.21 -5.66 -16.12
N LEU A 226 5.07 -6.57 -15.62
CA LEU A 226 6.19 -6.28 -14.73
C LEU A 226 5.77 -5.47 -13.47
N LEU A 227 4.49 -5.54 -13.08
CA LEU A 227 3.94 -4.77 -11.95
C LEU A 227 4.12 -5.45 -10.59
N ASN A 228 4.70 -6.64 -10.54
CA ASN A 228 4.76 -7.44 -9.31
C ASN A 228 5.47 -6.70 -8.16
N ALA A 229 6.62 -6.09 -8.43
CA ALA A 229 7.37 -5.33 -7.42
C ALA A 229 6.57 -4.11 -6.94
N TYR A 230 5.91 -3.40 -7.85
CA TYR A 230 5.10 -2.22 -7.54
C TYR A 230 3.86 -2.57 -6.72
N LEU A 231 3.16 -3.67 -7.05
CA LEU A 231 2.03 -4.18 -6.28
C LEU A 231 2.47 -4.67 -4.89
N SER A 232 3.65 -5.29 -4.80
CA SER A 232 4.21 -5.75 -3.53
C SER A 232 4.58 -4.61 -2.59
N ALA A 233 5.14 -3.53 -3.13
CA ALA A 233 5.47 -2.32 -2.36
C ALA A 233 4.24 -1.39 -2.16
N GLY A 234 3.16 -1.64 -2.89
CA GLY A 234 1.96 -0.80 -2.88
C GLY A 234 2.13 0.54 -3.59
N CYS A 235 3.06 0.61 -4.56
CA CYS A 235 3.28 1.80 -5.39
C CYS A 235 2.16 2.04 -6.41
N ILE A 236 1.28 1.08 -6.63
CA ILE A 236 0.12 1.21 -7.51
C ILE A 236 -1.10 0.55 -6.86
N SER A 237 -2.25 1.18 -7.02
CA SER A 237 -3.50 0.65 -6.49
C SER A 237 -3.99 -0.56 -7.31
N PRO A 238 -4.26 -1.71 -6.67
CA PRO A 238 -4.88 -2.83 -7.37
C PRO A 238 -6.32 -2.51 -7.80
N ARG A 239 -7.03 -1.64 -7.09
CA ARG A 239 -8.38 -1.17 -7.46
C ARG A 239 -8.36 -0.35 -8.75
N LEU A 240 -7.33 0.50 -8.94
CA LEU A 240 -7.11 1.22 -10.19
C LEU A 240 -6.95 0.25 -11.36
N LEU A 241 -6.08 -0.74 -11.19
CA LEU A 241 -5.81 -1.75 -12.22
C LEU A 241 -7.07 -2.55 -12.58
N ALA A 242 -7.85 -2.96 -11.57
CA ALA A 242 -9.09 -3.69 -11.77
C ALA A 242 -10.16 -2.84 -12.48
N ALA A 243 -10.37 -1.61 -12.03
CA ALA A 243 -11.34 -0.69 -12.63
C ALA A 243 -11.03 -0.41 -14.11
N GLU A 244 -9.77 -0.12 -14.44
CA GLU A 244 -9.35 0.13 -15.81
C GLU A 244 -9.40 -1.13 -16.69
N SER A 245 -9.07 -2.31 -16.13
CA SER A 245 -9.15 -3.58 -16.84
C SER A 245 -10.60 -3.93 -17.19
N LEU A 246 -11.52 -3.71 -16.23
CA LEU A 246 -12.95 -3.95 -16.46
C LEU A 246 -13.53 -2.97 -17.48
N ALA A 247 -13.22 -1.69 -17.35
CA ALA A 247 -13.70 -0.65 -18.27
C ALA A 247 -13.27 -0.91 -19.74
N ASN A 248 -12.09 -1.49 -19.94
CA ASN A 248 -11.53 -1.81 -21.24
C ASN A 248 -11.73 -3.28 -21.66
N ARG A 249 -12.49 -4.07 -20.89
CA ARG A 249 -12.82 -5.49 -21.16
C ARG A 249 -11.58 -6.40 -21.26
N HIS A 250 -10.55 -6.13 -20.46
CA HIS A 250 -9.34 -6.95 -20.38
C HIS A 250 -9.48 -8.05 -19.31
N PHE A 251 -10.39 -8.99 -19.53
CA PHE A 251 -10.80 -9.97 -18.54
C PHE A 251 -9.68 -10.93 -18.13
N GLU A 252 -8.83 -11.36 -19.06
CA GLU A 252 -7.71 -12.27 -18.75
C GLU A 252 -6.67 -11.63 -17.84
N TRP A 253 -6.47 -10.32 -17.95
CA TRP A 253 -5.63 -9.58 -17.02
C TRP A 253 -6.34 -9.37 -15.68
N LEU A 254 -7.62 -9.03 -15.70
CA LEU A 254 -8.44 -8.92 -14.49
C LEU A 254 -8.41 -10.22 -13.68
N ASP A 255 -8.45 -11.37 -14.34
CA ASP A 255 -8.36 -12.68 -13.68
C ASP A 255 -7.08 -12.83 -12.84
N LYS A 256 -5.95 -12.25 -13.27
CA LYS A 256 -4.70 -12.27 -12.48
C LYS A 256 -4.80 -11.40 -11.24
N LEU A 257 -5.53 -10.30 -11.30
CA LEU A 257 -5.78 -9.45 -10.15
C LEU A 257 -6.77 -10.11 -9.18
N ILE A 258 -7.82 -10.76 -9.68
CA ILE A 258 -8.76 -11.54 -8.85
C ILE A 258 -8.03 -12.72 -8.20
N PHE A 259 -7.14 -13.39 -8.93
CA PHE A 259 -6.33 -14.48 -8.37
C PHE A 259 -5.41 -13.99 -7.25
N ARG A 260 -4.87 -12.78 -7.36
CA ARG A 260 -4.09 -12.16 -6.29
C ARG A 260 -4.93 -11.93 -5.03
N ASP A 261 -6.17 -11.45 -5.16
CA ASP A 261 -7.10 -11.30 -4.04
C ASP A 261 -7.48 -12.66 -3.43
N TYR A 262 -7.64 -13.70 -4.26
CA TYR A 262 -7.90 -15.07 -3.81
C TYR A 262 -6.77 -15.65 -2.96
N CYS A 263 -5.53 -15.24 -3.21
CA CYS A 263 -4.35 -15.71 -2.47
C CYS A 263 -4.15 -15.00 -1.11
N TYR A 264 -4.96 -14.01 -0.78
CA TYR A 264 -4.95 -13.28 0.49
C TYR A 264 -5.96 -13.87 1.49
#